data_22f3008934f4decc06e929d593740fab
#
_entry.id   22f3008934f4decc06e929d593740fab
#
_cell.length_a   1.000
_cell.length_b   1.000
_cell.length_c   1.000
_cell.angle_alpha   90.00
_cell.angle_beta   90.00
_cell.angle_gamma   90.00
#
_symmetry.space_group_name_H-M   'P 1'
#
loop_
_entity.id
_entity.type
_entity.pdbx_description
1 polymer ?
#
loop_
_entity_poly.entity_id
_entity_poly.type
_entity_poly.pdbx_seq_one_letter_code
_entity_poly.pdbx_strand_id
1 'polypeptide(L)'
;MAFKQLVFSGVQPTGNLHLGNYLGAIVKFVELQNKFDCIYCVVDLHAITTWQDPVELPRAIREVTAAFIACGIDPKKHIVFNQSQVAEHAELAWVFNCVARMGWLNRMTQFKEKAGKDRENVSVGLFAYPTLMAADILVYRATHVPVGEDQKQHLELSRDIAQKFNNDYAASIAKHGFGDAFFPLPEPLIQGPATRVMSLRDGSKKMSKSDASDYSRINLTDDADAIAQKIRKAKTDPEPLPSEEKGLEPRPEADNLVGIYAALKETTKAEVLREFGGAQFSAFKSSLVDLAVAKLGPIGGEMKRLVADPAYIDGILADGSDRAREIAAKTMTSVKDIVGFVRR
;
A
#
# COMPACT_ATOMS: atom_id res chain seq x y z
N MET A 1 -22.30 10.14 17.74
CA MET A 1 -22.54 10.37 16.28
C MET A 1 -21.77 9.35 15.47
N ALA A 2 -22.33 8.84 14.36
CA ALA A 2 -21.58 7.94 13.47
C ALA A 2 -20.47 8.73 12.76
N PHE A 3 -19.27 8.14 12.65
CA PHE A 3 -18.18 8.73 11.88
C PHE A 3 -18.47 8.62 10.38
N LYS A 4 -18.08 9.66 9.61
CA LYS A 4 -18.17 9.60 8.15
C LYS A 4 -17.24 8.49 7.63
N GLN A 5 -17.73 7.66 6.71
CA GLN A 5 -16.89 6.64 6.09
C GLN A 5 -15.79 7.31 5.27
N LEU A 6 -14.54 6.98 5.62
CA LEU A 6 -13.34 7.49 4.98
C LEU A 6 -12.30 6.38 4.94
N VAL A 7 -11.69 6.17 3.80
CA VAL A 7 -10.62 5.21 3.59
C VAL A 7 -9.26 5.91 3.59
N PHE A 8 -8.32 5.39 4.37
CA PHE A 8 -6.93 5.82 4.33
C PHE A 8 -6.04 4.69 3.81
N SER A 9 -5.17 4.99 2.86
CA SER A 9 -4.20 4.05 2.30
C SER A 9 -2.82 4.68 2.23
N GLY A 10 -1.81 4.00 2.76
CA GLY A 10 -0.43 4.43 2.72
C GLY A 10 0.46 3.51 1.88
N VAL A 11 1.31 4.07 1.02
CA VAL A 11 2.31 3.31 0.26
C VAL A 11 3.68 3.94 0.43
N GLN A 12 4.67 3.11 0.79
CA GLN A 12 6.04 3.58 0.93
C GLN A 12 6.65 3.94 -0.43
N PRO A 13 7.40 5.05 -0.54
CA PRO A 13 8.11 5.44 -1.74
C PRO A 13 9.35 4.57 -1.94
N THR A 14 9.13 3.33 -2.35
CA THR A 14 10.22 2.37 -2.52
C THR A 14 10.78 2.34 -3.94
N GLY A 15 10.20 3.09 -4.87
CA GLY A 15 10.57 3.08 -6.30
C GLY A 15 10.38 1.73 -6.99
N ASN A 16 10.57 1.69 -8.29
CA ASN A 16 10.54 0.45 -9.10
C ASN A 16 9.30 -0.42 -8.81
N LEU A 17 8.11 0.18 -8.90
CA LEU A 17 6.86 -0.54 -8.72
C LEU A 17 6.70 -1.61 -9.81
N HIS A 18 6.30 -2.80 -9.39
CA HIS A 18 6.16 -3.95 -10.26
C HIS A 18 4.73 -4.52 -10.22
N LEU A 19 4.45 -5.47 -11.08
CA LEU A 19 3.15 -6.15 -11.22
C LEU A 19 2.57 -6.62 -9.88
N GLY A 20 3.42 -7.08 -8.96
CA GLY A 20 2.98 -7.50 -7.63
C GLY A 20 2.44 -6.34 -6.76
N ASN A 21 2.96 -5.11 -6.92
CA ASN A 21 2.42 -3.92 -6.26
C ASN A 21 1.08 -3.51 -6.91
N TYR A 22 1.02 -3.56 -8.24
CA TYR A 22 -0.20 -3.23 -9.00
C TYR A 22 -1.36 -4.15 -8.64
N LEU A 23 -1.20 -5.47 -8.84
CA LEU A 23 -2.26 -6.46 -8.57
C LEU A 23 -2.53 -6.69 -7.07
N GLY A 24 -1.51 -6.50 -6.24
CA GLY A 24 -1.62 -6.71 -4.79
C GLY A 24 -2.30 -5.56 -4.03
N ALA A 25 -2.18 -4.32 -4.53
CA ALA A 25 -2.64 -3.13 -3.82
C ALA A 25 -3.31 -2.08 -4.71
N ILE A 26 -2.64 -1.59 -5.78
CA ILE A 26 -3.08 -0.40 -6.49
C ILE A 26 -4.43 -0.61 -7.18
N VAL A 27 -4.67 -1.77 -7.82
CA VAL A 27 -5.97 -2.12 -8.43
C VAL A 27 -7.11 -1.96 -7.42
N LYS A 28 -6.89 -2.43 -6.20
CA LYS A 28 -7.87 -2.34 -5.12
C LYS A 28 -8.15 -0.91 -4.69
N PHE A 29 -7.12 -0.05 -4.70
CA PHE A 29 -7.30 1.38 -4.41
C PHE A 29 -8.17 2.06 -5.48
N VAL A 30 -7.96 1.71 -6.75
CA VAL A 30 -8.78 2.21 -7.86
C VAL A 30 -10.25 1.76 -7.74
N GLU A 31 -10.49 0.54 -7.28
CA GLU A 31 -11.86 0.07 -7.02
C GLU A 31 -12.51 0.79 -5.83
N LEU A 32 -11.75 1.06 -4.77
CA LEU A 32 -12.25 1.71 -3.56
C LEU A 32 -12.70 3.14 -3.79
N GLN A 33 -11.99 3.90 -4.63
CA GLN A 33 -12.35 5.29 -4.93
C GLN A 33 -13.75 5.46 -5.54
N ASN A 34 -14.30 4.39 -6.13
CA ASN A 34 -15.65 4.42 -6.69
C ASN A 34 -16.75 4.23 -5.62
N LYS A 35 -16.37 3.84 -4.40
CA LYS A 35 -17.31 3.49 -3.33
C LYS A 35 -17.17 4.38 -2.09
N PHE A 36 -16.00 4.96 -1.87
CA PHE A 36 -15.65 5.71 -0.66
C PHE A 36 -14.91 6.99 -1.00
N ASP A 37 -14.97 7.96 -0.08
CA ASP A 37 -13.97 9.01 -0.04
C ASP A 37 -12.64 8.40 0.41
N CYS A 38 -11.56 8.67 -0.35
CA CYS A 38 -10.26 8.04 -0.12
C CYS A 38 -9.15 9.08 0.04
N ILE A 39 -8.22 8.77 0.93
CA ILE A 39 -6.95 9.48 1.12
C ILE A 39 -5.82 8.50 0.81
N TYR A 40 -4.99 8.84 -0.16
CA TYR A 40 -3.82 8.07 -0.59
C TYR A 40 -2.55 8.83 -0.22
N CYS A 41 -1.76 8.24 0.67
CA CYS A 41 -0.57 8.86 1.21
C CYS A 41 0.69 8.13 0.76
N VAL A 42 1.65 8.86 0.19
CA VAL A 42 3.01 8.36 0.00
C VAL A 42 3.76 8.58 1.31
N VAL A 43 4.01 7.47 2.05
CA VAL A 43 4.47 7.54 3.45
C VAL A 43 5.99 7.62 3.55
N ASP A 44 6.53 8.79 3.24
CA ASP A 44 7.97 9.08 3.21
C ASP A 44 8.60 9.17 4.62
N LEU A 45 7.86 9.57 5.66
CA LEU A 45 8.33 9.48 7.05
C LEU A 45 8.53 8.02 7.50
N HIS A 46 7.72 7.09 7.01
CA HIS A 46 7.97 5.66 7.25
C HIS A 46 9.19 5.15 6.48
N ALA A 47 9.44 5.68 5.29
CA ALA A 47 10.60 5.26 4.50
C ALA A 47 11.92 5.55 5.22
N ILE A 48 12.05 6.71 5.87
CA ILE A 48 13.28 7.12 6.57
C ILE A 48 13.52 6.38 7.90
N THR A 49 12.65 5.48 8.33
CA THR A 49 12.94 4.57 9.45
C THR A 49 14.12 3.65 9.16
N THR A 50 14.44 3.46 7.89
CA THR A 50 15.70 2.92 7.37
C THR A 50 16.35 3.98 6.49
N TRP A 51 17.68 3.97 6.39
CA TRP A 51 18.40 4.97 5.61
C TRP A 51 17.91 5.04 4.16
N GLN A 52 17.66 6.23 3.67
CA GLN A 52 17.26 6.52 2.29
C GLN A 52 18.25 7.49 1.66
N ASP A 53 18.58 7.31 0.40
CA ASP A 53 19.36 8.28 -0.36
C ASP A 53 18.56 9.56 -0.57
N PRO A 54 19.06 10.76 -0.15
CA PRO A 54 18.34 12.02 -0.28
C PRO A 54 18.04 12.45 -1.74
N VAL A 55 18.75 11.91 -2.72
CA VAL A 55 18.52 12.17 -4.14
C VAL A 55 17.42 11.24 -4.69
N GLU A 56 17.44 9.98 -4.26
CA GLU A 56 16.51 8.97 -4.74
C GLU A 56 15.13 9.05 -4.07
N LEU A 57 15.04 9.47 -2.81
CA LEU A 57 13.77 9.55 -2.09
C LEU A 57 12.74 10.45 -2.78
N PRO A 58 13.03 11.70 -3.19
CA PRO A 58 12.09 12.54 -3.92
C PRO A 58 11.67 11.94 -5.26
N ARG A 59 12.60 11.26 -5.95
CA ARG A 59 12.32 10.55 -7.19
C ARG A 59 11.33 9.41 -6.97
N ALA A 60 11.55 8.60 -5.93
CA ALA A 60 10.66 7.49 -5.58
C ALA A 60 9.26 7.96 -5.15
N ILE A 61 9.14 9.11 -4.45
CA ILE A 61 7.85 9.72 -4.12
C ILE A 61 7.08 10.07 -5.40
N ARG A 62 7.73 10.74 -6.35
CA ARG A 62 7.11 11.10 -7.64
C ARG A 62 6.74 9.87 -8.47
N GLU A 63 7.57 8.84 -8.47
CA GLU A 63 7.30 7.59 -9.18
C GLU A 63 6.06 6.88 -8.63
N VAL A 64 5.91 6.76 -7.31
CA VAL A 64 4.72 6.18 -6.68
C VAL A 64 3.48 7.00 -6.98
N THR A 65 3.59 8.34 -6.92
CA THR A 65 2.48 9.24 -7.25
C THR A 65 2.09 9.08 -8.73
N ALA A 66 3.06 9.04 -9.64
CA ALA A 66 2.82 8.78 -11.06
C ALA A 66 2.11 7.45 -11.30
N ALA A 67 2.50 6.40 -10.56
CA ALA A 67 1.85 5.09 -10.64
C ALA A 67 0.38 5.15 -10.17
N PHE A 68 0.08 5.86 -9.08
CA PHE A 68 -1.30 6.04 -8.63
C PHE A 68 -2.17 6.67 -9.73
N ILE A 69 -1.70 7.75 -10.33
CA ILE A 69 -2.42 8.46 -11.38
C ILE A 69 -2.54 7.61 -12.65
N ALA A 70 -1.43 7.01 -13.09
CA ALA A 70 -1.40 6.16 -14.29
C ALA A 70 -2.30 4.93 -14.18
N CYS A 71 -2.46 4.40 -12.96
CA CYS A 71 -3.37 3.28 -12.68
C CYS A 71 -4.84 3.71 -12.54
N GLY A 72 -5.14 5.02 -12.53
CA GLY A 72 -6.52 5.53 -12.56
C GLY A 72 -7.02 6.13 -11.25
N ILE A 73 -6.17 6.42 -10.27
CA ILE A 73 -6.58 7.22 -9.10
C ILE A 73 -6.79 8.67 -9.55
N ASP A 74 -7.97 9.22 -9.26
CA ASP A 74 -8.34 10.60 -9.61
C ASP A 74 -7.97 11.58 -8.47
N PRO A 75 -6.87 12.35 -8.61
CA PRO A 75 -6.41 13.27 -7.57
C PRO A 75 -7.33 14.47 -7.38
N LYS A 76 -8.23 14.78 -8.33
CA LYS A 76 -9.20 15.87 -8.19
C LYS A 76 -10.35 15.49 -7.27
N LYS A 77 -10.73 14.22 -7.24
CA LYS A 77 -11.81 13.70 -6.39
C LYS A 77 -11.29 13.24 -5.04
N HIS A 78 -10.15 12.59 -5.03
CA HIS A 78 -9.54 12.00 -3.85
C HIS A 78 -8.26 12.76 -3.47
N ILE A 79 -7.80 12.61 -2.23
CA ILE A 79 -6.60 13.27 -1.74
C ILE A 79 -5.40 12.37 -2.03
N VAL A 80 -4.40 12.89 -2.75
CA VAL A 80 -3.12 12.21 -3.03
C VAL A 80 -1.99 13.14 -2.59
N PHE A 81 -1.19 12.73 -1.61
CA PHE A 81 -0.13 13.58 -1.05
C PHE A 81 1.02 12.75 -0.49
N ASN A 82 2.14 13.38 -0.14
CA ASN A 82 3.20 12.74 0.63
C ASN A 82 3.21 13.21 2.09
N GLN A 83 3.42 12.27 2.97
CA GLN A 83 3.23 12.36 4.42
C GLN A 83 4.00 13.53 5.07
N SER A 84 5.25 13.73 4.68
CA SER A 84 6.12 14.76 5.27
C SER A 84 5.65 16.19 5.05
N GLN A 85 4.76 16.44 4.08
CA GLN A 85 4.17 17.75 3.85
C GLN A 85 3.05 18.12 4.84
N VAL A 86 2.58 17.16 5.65
CA VAL A 86 1.52 17.35 6.65
C VAL A 86 2.09 17.04 8.03
N ALA A 87 2.59 18.06 8.73
CA ALA A 87 3.32 17.93 9.99
C ALA A 87 2.49 17.28 11.11
N GLU A 88 1.18 17.38 11.03
CA GLU A 88 0.21 16.85 11.97
C GLU A 88 0.31 15.33 12.17
N HIS A 89 0.82 14.59 11.17
CA HIS A 89 1.15 13.17 11.31
C HIS A 89 2.18 12.92 12.41
N ALA A 90 3.29 13.64 12.36
CA ALA A 90 4.36 13.52 13.35
C ALA A 90 3.94 14.08 14.72
N GLU A 91 3.16 15.16 14.72
CA GLU A 91 2.64 15.75 15.95
C GLU A 91 1.69 14.80 16.68
N LEU A 92 0.75 14.18 15.97
CA LEU A 92 -0.17 13.19 16.56
C LEU A 92 0.57 11.91 16.97
N ALA A 93 1.57 11.49 16.19
CA ALA A 93 2.41 10.35 16.55
C ALA A 93 3.13 10.55 17.88
N TRP A 94 3.56 11.78 18.19
CA TRP A 94 4.13 12.08 19.49
C TRP A 94 3.10 11.91 20.61
N VAL A 95 1.88 12.42 20.45
CA VAL A 95 0.79 12.22 21.42
C VAL A 95 0.52 10.73 21.61
N PHE A 96 0.48 9.96 20.52
CA PHE A 96 0.24 8.52 20.59
C PHE A 96 1.40 7.73 21.20
N ASN A 97 2.65 8.19 21.06
CA ASN A 97 3.77 7.63 21.82
C ASN A 97 3.57 7.75 23.33
N CYS A 98 2.88 8.81 23.79
CA CYS A 98 2.54 9.01 25.21
C CYS A 98 1.30 8.22 25.66
N VAL A 99 0.46 7.76 24.72
CA VAL A 99 -0.74 6.94 25.00
C VAL A 99 -0.43 5.44 24.89
N ALA A 100 0.35 5.04 23.87
CA ALA A 100 0.70 3.64 23.63
C ALA A 100 1.55 3.05 24.74
N ARG A 101 1.51 1.73 24.88
CA ARG A 101 2.29 1.03 25.92
C ARG A 101 3.50 0.33 25.29
N MET A 102 4.65 0.40 25.93
CA MET A 102 5.86 -0.32 25.51
C MET A 102 5.60 -1.79 25.22
N GLY A 103 4.80 -2.48 26.05
CA GLY A 103 4.45 -3.87 25.87
C GLY A 103 3.67 -4.18 24.57
N TRP A 104 2.93 -3.18 24.03
CA TRP A 104 2.24 -3.31 22.75
C TRP A 104 3.24 -3.28 21.59
N LEU A 105 4.13 -2.29 21.60
CA LEU A 105 5.16 -2.13 20.56
C LEU A 105 6.16 -3.30 20.57
N ASN A 106 6.54 -3.82 21.74
CA ASN A 106 7.43 -4.97 21.86
C ASN A 106 6.84 -6.27 21.29
N ARG A 107 5.53 -6.37 21.14
CA ARG A 107 4.86 -7.54 20.53
C ARG A 107 4.79 -7.49 19.02
N MET A 108 5.08 -6.31 18.40
CA MET A 108 5.01 -6.15 16.96
C MET A 108 6.03 -7.04 16.24
N THR A 109 5.54 -7.90 15.36
CA THR A 109 6.37 -8.91 14.67
C THR A 109 7.32 -8.28 13.66
N GLN A 110 6.87 -7.26 12.92
CA GLN A 110 7.69 -6.59 11.91
C GLN A 110 8.92 -5.89 12.50
N PHE A 111 8.83 -5.35 13.72
CA PHE A 111 10.02 -4.84 14.41
C PHE A 111 11.06 -5.95 14.61
N LYS A 112 10.61 -7.11 15.08
CA LYS A 112 11.51 -8.25 15.34
C LYS A 112 12.17 -8.76 14.05
N GLU A 113 11.42 -8.78 12.95
CA GLU A 113 11.93 -9.21 11.65
C GLU A 113 12.94 -8.23 11.05
N LYS A 114 12.61 -6.91 11.06
CA LYS A 114 13.45 -5.87 10.49
C LYS A 114 14.69 -5.54 11.32
N ALA A 115 14.58 -5.60 12.64
CA ALA A 115 15.71 -5.38 13.55
C ALA A 115 16.71 -6.54 13.53
N GLY A 116 16.27 -7.76 13.18
CA GLY A 116 17.17 -8.93 13.13
C GLY A 116 17.85 -9.21 14.47
N LYS A 117 19.14 -9.56 14.40
CA LYS A 117 19.98 -9.82 15.59
C LYS A 117 20.59 -8.57 16.22
N ASP A 118 20.70 -7.49 15.46
CA ASP A 118 21.40 -6.25 15.86
C ASP A 118 20.40 -5.17 16.30
N ARG A 119 19.64 -5.47 17.35
CA ARG A 119 18.59 -4.57 17.85
C ARG A 119 19.08 -3.25 18.44
N GLU A 120 20.33 -3.20 18.87
CA GLU A 120 20.91 -2.02 19.52
C GLU A 120 21.26 -0.91 18.50
N ASN A 121 21.46 -1.29 17.24
CA ASN A 121 21.83 -0.37 16.17
C ASN A 121 20.67 0.08 15.27
N VAL A 122 19.44 -0.38 15.54
CA VAL A 122 18.26 0.10 14.79
C VAL A 122 17.79 1.45 15.30
N SER A 123 17.22 2.25 14.38
CA SER A 123 16.68 3.56 14.76
C SER A 123 15.48 3.46 15.70
N VAL A 124 15.32 4.44 16.59
CA VAL A 124 14.10 4.56 17.42
C VAL A 124 12.85 4.65 16.53
N GLY A 125 12.96 5.28 15.36
CA GLY A 125 11.87 5.34 14.39
C GLY A 125 11.39 3.96 13.94
N LEU A 126 12.29 2.97 13.79
CA LEU A 126 11.90 1.60 13.44
C LEU A 126 11.13 0.92 14.59
N PHE A 127 11.31 1.31 15.82
CA PHE A 127 10.53 0.82 16.96
C PHE A 127 9.19 1.55 17.09
N ALA A 128 9.18 2.87 16.87
CA ALA A 128 8.02 3.74 17.10
C ALA A 128 7.09 3.90 15.88
N TYR A 129 7.50 3.47 14.66
CA TYR A 129 6.67 3.67 13.46
C TYR A 129 5.22 3.14 13.55
N PRO A 130 4.87 2.12 14.36
CA PRO A 130 3.47 1.71 14.49
C PRO A 130 2.57 2.79 15.10
N THR A 131 3.11 3.67 15.95
CA THR A 131 2.37 4.82 16.47
C THR A 131 2.21 5.93 15.43
N LEU A 132 3.19 6.09 14.53
CA LEU A 132 3.07 6.97 13.37
C LEU A 132 2.00 6.43 12.39
N MET A 133 1.94 5.12 12.16
CA MET A 133 0.89 4.53 11.34
C MET A 133 -0.51 4.75 11.95
N ALA A 134 -0.65 4.63 13.26
CA ALA A 134 -1.90 4.96 13.94
C ALA A 134 -2.25 6.45 13.76
N ALA A 135 -1.25 7.34 13.84
CA ALA A 135 -1.44 8.77 13.61
C ALA A 135 -1.87 9.07 12.16
N ASP A 136 -1.28 8.40 11.17
CA ASP A 136 -1.64 8.55 9.76
C ASP A 136 -3.12 8.29 9.50
N ILE A 137 -3.67 7.28 10.15
CA ILE A 137 -5.08 6.88 10.01
C ILE A 137 -5.99 7.82 10.81
N LEU A 138 -5.63 8.08 12.06
CA LEU A 138 -6.50 8.74 13.04
C LEU A 138 -6.49 10.26 12.91
N VAL A 139 -5.46 10.88 12.34
CA VAL A 139 -5.42 12.33 12.09
C VAL A 139 -6.53 12.76 11.12
N TYR A 140 -6.96 11.86 10.23
CA TYR A 140 -8.11 12.06 9.34
C TYR A 140 -9.41 11.47 9.90
N ARG A 141 -9.36 10.84 11.06
CA ARG A 141 -10.48 10.08 11.63
C ARG A 141 -11.02 9.03 10.63
N ALA A 142 -10.10 8.42 9.86
CA ALA A 142 -10.43 7.40 8.89
C ALA A 142 -11.05 6.17 9.57
N THR A 143 -12.11 5.65 8.97
CA THR A 143 -12.89 4.53 9.51
C THR A 143 -12.50 3.20 8.91
N HIS A 144 -11.83 3.21 7.76
CA HIS A 144 -11.47 1.99 7.05
C HIS A 144 -10.04 2.08 6.49
N VAL A 145 -9.34 0.96 6.53
CA VAL A 145 -7.98 0.83 5.98
C VAL A 145 -7.89 -0.46 5.16
N PRO A 146 -7.58 -0.40 3.86
CA PRO A 146 -7.30 -1.60 3.08
C PRO A 146 -5.97 -2.19 3.52
N VAL A 147 -6.01 -3.36 4.12
CA VAL A 147 -4.84 -4.05 4.67
C VAL A 147 -4.71 -5.46 4.13
N GLY A 148 -3.48 -5.88 3.88
CA GLY A 148 -3.12 -7.28 3.72
C GLY A 148 -3.06 -7.99 5.09
N GLU A 149 -2.95 -9.32 5.07
CA GLU A 149 -2.86 -10.13 6.29
C GLU A 149 -1.70 -9.70 7.21
N ASP A 150 -0.58 -9.31 6.62
CA ASP A 150 0.65 -8.88 7.30
C ASP A 150 0.51 -7.53 8.03
N GLN A 151 -0.49 -6.72 7.68
CA GLN A 151 -0.75 -5.41 8.28
C GLN A 151 -1.87 -5.43 9.33
N LYS A 152 -2.56 -6.54 9.53
CA LYS A 152 -3.64 -6.66 10.51
C LYS A 152 -3.21 -6.27 11.92
N GLN A 153 -2.04 -6.73 12.36
CA GLN A 153 -1.51 -6.43 13.69
C GLN A 153 -1.29 -4.94 13.92
N HIS A 154 -0.87 -4.19 12.88
CA HIS A 154 -0.69 -2.73 12.98
C HIS A 154 -2.03 -2.01 13.09
N LEU A 155 -3.05 -2.49 12.36
CA LEU A 155 -4.38 -1.92 12.45
C LEU A 155 -5.03 -2.20 13.81
N GLU A 156 -4.83 -3.39 14.37
CA GLU A 156 -5.24 -3.72 15.74
C GLU A 156 -4.59 -2.78 16.75
N LEU A 157 -3.29 -2.53 16.63
CA LEU A 157 -2.61 -1.54 17.48
C LEU A 157 -3.19 -0.13 17.31
N SER A 158 -3.54 0.29 16.10
CA SER A 158 -4.18 1.58 15.85
C SER A 158 -5.55 1.68 16.56
N ARG A 159 -6.31 0.59 16.58
CA ARG A 159 -7.58 0.48 17.31
C ARG A 159 -7.36 0.56 18.83
N ASP A 160 -6.35 -0.16 19.35
CA ASP A 160 -6.01 -0.13 20.78
C ASP A 160 -5.59 1.27 21.23
N ILE A 161 -4.81 2.00 20.42
CA ILE A 161 -4.40 3.38 20.69
C ILE A 161 -5.62 4.30 20.69
N ALA A 162 -6.49 4.20 19.67
CA ALA A 162 -7.71 4.99 19.58
C ALA A 162 -8.63 4.73 20.79
N GLN A 163 -8.86 3.47 21.15
CA GLN A 163 -9.68 3.09 22.28
C GLN A 163 -9.10 3.61 23.60
N LYS A 164 -7.78 3.48 23.77
CA LYS A 164 -7.12 3.98 24.99
C LYS A 164 -7.20 5.50 25.08
N PHE A 165 -6.95 6.23 24.00
CA PHE A 165 -7.11 7.68 23.96
C PHE A 165 -8.54 8.09 24.35
N ASN A 166 -9.54 7.48 23.74
CA ASN A 166 -10.94 7.75 24.02
C ASN A 166 -11.28 7.49 25.50
N ASN A 167 -10.75 6.42 26.09
CA ASN A 167 -10.98 6.07 27.49
C ASN A 167 -10.24 7.02 28.45
N ASP A 168 -8.95 7.27 28.21
CA ASP A 168 -8.11 8.08 29.11
C ASP A 168 -8.61 9.54 29.17
N TYR A 169 -9.15 10.05 28.05
CA TYR A 169 -9.63 11.43 27.94
C TYR A 169 -11.16 11.56 27.88
N ALA A 170 -11.92 10.53 28.28
CA ALA A 170 -13.37 10.50 28.14
C ALA A 170 -14.08 11.76 28.68
N ALA A 171 -13.70 12.21 29.89
CA ALA A 171 -14.30 13.41 30.50
C ALA A 171 -14.01 14.69 29.70
N SER A 172 -12.78 14.81 29.15
CA SER A 172 -12.38 15.94 28.29
C SER A 172 -13.08 15.90 26.94
N ILE A 173 -13.20 14.74 26.35
CA ILE A 173 -13.90 14.49 25.08
C ILE A 173 -15.37 14.91 25.19
N ALA A 174 -16.05 14.47 26.23
CA ALA A 174 -17.44 14.85 26.53
C ALA A 174 -17.59 16.38 26.78
N LYS A 175 -16.69 16.97 27.55
CA LYS A 175 -16.66 18.42 27.82
C LYS A 175 -16.54 19.25 26.52
N HIS A 176 -15.80 18.78 25.54
CA HIS A 176 -15.61 19.45 24.24
C HIS A 176 -16.69 19.10 23.21
N GLY A 177 -17.72 18.33 23.57
CA GLY A 177 -18.90 18.08 22.75
C GLY A 177 -18.70 16.97 21.71
N PHE A 178 -17.67 16.13 21.84
CA PHE A 178 -17.42 15.02 20.91
C PHE A 178 -18.19 13.73 21.25
N GLY A 179 -19.00 13.73 22.32
CA GLY A 179 -19.77 12.57 22.77
C GLY A 179 -18.88 11.54 23.48
N ASP A 180 -19.07 10.24 23.17
CA ASP A 180 -18.40 9.15 23.89
C ASP A 180 -17.01 8.80 23.33
N ALA A 181 -16.70 9.23 22.10
CA ALA A 181 -15.42 8.92 21.46
C ALA A 181 -15.01 10.04 20.49
N PHE A 182 -13.72 10.37 20.50
CA PHE A 182 -13.12 11.32 19.56
C PHE A 182 -12.56 10.62 18.33
N PHE A 183 -11.83 9.53 18.51
CA PHE A 183 -11.31 8.73 17.39
C PHE A 183 -12.21 7.54 17.08
N PRO A 184 -12.46 7.24 15.78
CA PRO A 184 -13.07 5.97 15.38
C PRO A 184 -12.15 4.79 15.70
N LEU A 185 -12.70 3.59 15.73
CA LEU A 185 -11.93 2.35 15.71
C LEU A 185 -11.84 1.88 14.25
N PRO A 186 -10.72 2.11 13.54
CA PRO A 186 -10.65 1.82 12.12
C PRO A 186 -10.81 0.33 11.83
N GLU A 187 -11.56 0.01 10.77
CA GLU A 187 -11.85 -1.37 10.38
C GLU A 187 -11.03 -1.78 9.16
N PRO A 188 -10.60 -3.05 9.10
CA PRO A 188 -9.91 -3.56 7.94
C PRO A 188 -10.87 -3.71 6.77
N LEU A 189 -10.53 -3.16 5.61
CA LEU A 189 -11.19 -3.51 4.35
C LEU A 189 -10.46 -4.70 3.74
N ILE A 190 -11.03 -5.88 3.94
CA ILE A 190 -10.55 -7.12 3.33
C ILE A 190 -11.19 -7.24 1.95
N GLN A 191 -10.48 -6.83 0.92
CA GLN A 191 -10.94 -6.96 -0.47
C GLN A 191 -10.46 -8.28 -1.08
N GLY A 192 -11.11 -9.39 -0.72
CA GLY A 192 -10.79 -10.70 -1.26
C GLY A 192 -9.33 -11.15 -1.05
N PRO A 193 -8.92 -12.32 -1.51
CA PRO A 193 -7.52 -12.71 -1.47
C PRO A 193 -6.70 -11.75 -2.35
N ALA A 194 -5.69 -11.11 -1.75
CA ALA A 194 -4.75 -10.32 -2.53
C ALA A 194 -4.04 -11.26 -3.52
N THR A 195 -4.02 -10.88 -4.79
CA THR A 195 -3.28 -11.63 -5.79
C THR A 195 -1.80 -11.59 -5.41
N ARG A 196 -1.31 -12.69 -4.84
CA ARG A 196 0.09 -12.84 -4.48
C ARG A 196 0.87 -13.20 -5.73
N VAL A 197 1.51 -12.23 -6.34
CA VAL A 197 2.35 -12.43 -7.52
C VAL A 197 3.72 -12.93 -7.07
N MET A 198 4.15 -14.07 -7.62
CA MET A 198 5.44 -14.67 -7.35
C MET A 198 6.47 -14.28 -8.43
N SER A 199 7.75 -14.51 -8.15
CA SER A 199 8.84 -14.27 -9.08
C SER A 199 8.65 -15.07 -10.37
N LEU A 200 8.92 -14.46 -11.52
CA LEU A 200 8.89 -15.15 -12.80
C LEU A 200 10.03 -16.18 -12.97
N ARG A 201 11.02 -16.16 -12.08
CA ARG A 201 12.18 -17.07 -12.07
C ARG A 201 12.06 -18.16 -11.01
N ASP A 202 11.19 -17.96 -10.01
CA ASP A 202 11.01 -18.89 -8.88
C ASP A 202 9.60 -18.70 -8.31
N GLY A 203 8.68 -19.57 -8.70
CA GLY A 203 7.27 -19.50 -8.28
C GLY A 203 7.04 -19.71 -6.77
N SER A 204 8.06 -20.09 -6.01
CA SER A 204 8.01 -20.22 -4.54
C SER A 204 8.32 -18.90 -3.82
N LYS A 205 8.95 -17.92 -4.48
CA LYS A 205 9.36 -16.63 -3.91
C LYS A 205 8.46 -15.50 -4.38
N LYS A 206 8.04 -14.63 -3.44
CA LYS A 206 7.28 -13.43 -3.80
C LYS A 206 8.07 -12.55 -4.78
N MET A 207 7.38 -11.99 -5.80
CA MET A 207 7.97 -10.99 -6.68
C MET A 207 8.51 -9.82 -5.86
N SER A 208 9.78 -9.47 -6.07
CA SER A 208 10.48 -8.46 -5.28
C SER A 208 11.39 -7.61 -6.13
N LYS A 209 11.45 -6.32 -5.82
CA LYS A 209 12.38 -5.38 -6.44
C LYS A 209 13.85 -5.63 -6.05
N SER A 210 14.09 -6.28 -4.90
CA SER A 210 15.44 -6.60 -4.41
C SER A 210 16.06 -7.85 -5.03
N ASP A 211 15.33 -8.57 -5.92
CA ASP A 211 15.89 -9.66 -6.67
C ASP A 211 16.96 -9.14 -7.64
N ALA A 212 18.12 -9.78 -7.68
CA ALA A 212 19.24 -9.38 -8.53
C ALA A 212 18.90 -9.44 -10.04
N SER A 213 17.97 -10.35 -10.43
CA SER A 213 17.55 -10.50 -11.81
C SER A 213 16.32 -9.65 -12.13
N ASP A 214 16.43 -8.73 -13.07
CA ASP A 214 15.28 -7.97 -13.58
C ASP A 214 14.22 -8.86 -14.25
N TYR A 215 14.62 -10.03 -14.75
CA TYR A 215 13.70 -11.04 -15.30
C TYR A 215 12.83 -11.74 -14.24
N SER A 216 13.02 -11.46 -12.95
CA SER A 216 12.19 -11.99 -11.86
C SER A 216 10.85 -11.27 -11.73
N ARG A 217 10.72 -10.09 -12.35
CA ARG A 217 9.55 -9.18 -12.20
C ARG A 217 9.20 -8.46 -13.49
N ILE A 218 7.96 -8.00 -13.58
CA ILE A 218 7.51 -7.03 -14.59
C ILE A 218 7.39 -5.70 -13.86
N ASN A 219 8.21 -4.71 -14.23
CA ASN A 219 8.10 -3.35 -13.71
C ASN A 219 6.95 -2.63 -14.41
N LEU A 220 6.26 -1.72 -13.72
CA LEU A 220 5.18 -0.93 -14.35
C LEU A 220 5.70 0.01 -15.44
N THR A 221 7.00 0.29 -15.43
CA THR A 221 7.68 1.10 -16.45
C THR A 221 8.22 0.29 -17.63
N ASP A 222 8.09 -1.05 -17.63
CA ASP A 222 8.50 -1.88 -18.74
C ASP A 222 7.69 -1.54 -20.00
N ASP A 223 8.34 -1.54 -21.16
CA ASP A 223 7.66 -1.45 -22.44
C ASP A 223 7.14 -2.81 -22.91
N ALA A 224 6.40 -2.80 -24.02
CA ALA A 224 5.80 -4.02 -24.58
C ALA A 224 6.82 -5.12 -24.85
N ASP A 225 8.00 -4.77 -25.35
CA ASP A 225 9.05 -5.74 -25.67
C ASP A 225 9.66 -6.34 -24.40
N ALA A 226 9.92 -5.51 -23.37
CA ALA A 226 10.41 -5.97 -22.08
C ALA A 226 9.40 -6.89 -21.38
N ILE A 227 8.12 -6.52 -21.36
CA ILE A 227 7.03 -7.35 -20.84
C ILE A 227 6.99 -8.70 -21.55
N ALA A 228 7.00 -8.67 -22.89
CA ALA A 228 6.97 -9.88 -23.71
C ALA A 228 8.17 -10.79 -23.44
N GLN A 229 9.38 -10.23 -23.38
CA GLN A 229 10.59 -11.00 -23.10
C GLN A 229 10.57 -11.63 -21.72
N LYS A 230 10.16 -10.87 -20.68
CA LYS A 230 10.09 -11.36 -19.31
C LYS A 230 9.09 -12.50 -19.15
N ILE A 231 7.91 -12.41 -19.77
CA ILE A 231 6.90 -13.48 -19.74
C ILE A 231 7.40 -14.71 -20.53
N ARG A 232 7.97 -14.54 -21.72
CA ARG A 232 8.49 -15.66 -22.51
C ARG A 232 9.59 -16.41 -21.78
N LYS A 233 10.48 -15.68 -21.06
CA LYS A 233 11.59 -16.25 -20.28
C LYS A 233 11.20 -16.67 -18.86
N ALA A 234 9.95 -16.46 -18.44
CA ALA A 234 9.47 -16.94 -17.14
C ALA A 234 9.66 -18.45 -17.04
N LYS A 235 10.12 -18.92 -15.87
CA LYS A 235 10.35 -20.34 -15.62
C LYS A 235 9.03 -21.11 -15.68
N THR A 236 9.05 -22.27 -16.32
CA THR A 236 7.95 -23.23 -16.37
C THR A 236 8.54 -24.63 -16.47
N ASP A 237 7.76 -25.62 -16.05
CA ASP A 237 8.02 -27.02 -16.28
C ASP A 237 7.63 -27.43 -17.72
N PRO A 238 8.01 -28.65 -18.18
CA PRO A 238 7.75 -29.10 -19.55
C PRO A 238 6.31 -29.61 -19.79
N GLU A 239 5.53 -29.84 -18.74
CA GLU A 239 4.22 -30.44 -18.85
C GLU A 239 3.16 -29.42 -19.34
N PRO A 240 2.13 -29.84 -20.08
CA PRO A 240 1.01 -28.97 -20.45
C PRO A 240 0.31 -28.37 -19.21
N LEU A 241 -0.41 -27.29 -19.38
CA LEU A 241 -1.25 -26.72 -18.30
C LEU A 241 -2.29 -27.76 -17.82
N PRO A 242 -2.50 -27.90 -16.51
CA PRO A 242 -3.56 -28.75 -15.99
C PRO A 242 -4.94 -28.18 -16.34
N SER A 243 -5.95 -29.03 -16.36
CA SER A 243 -7.34 -28.62 -16.60
C SER A 243 -8.08 -28.20 -15.32
N GLU A 244 -7.50 -28.43 -14.14
CA GLU A 244 -8.08 -28.16 -12.82
C GLU A 244 -7.06 -27.52 -11.88
N GLU A 245 -7.53 -26.69 -10.92
CA GLU A 245 -6.67 -25.98 -9.98
C GLU A 245 -5.81 -26.90 -9.11
N LYS A 246 -6.32 -28.10 -8.77
CA LYS A 246 -5.55 -29.11 -8.02
C LYS A 246 -4.24 -29.50 -8.71
N GLY A 247 -4.21 -29.47 -10.03
CA GLY A 247 -3.02 -29.74 -10.82
C GLY A 247 -1.95 -28.63 -10.73
N LEU A 248 -2.28 -27.47 -10.20
CA LEU A 248 -1.33 -26.38 -9.98
C LEU A 248 -0.57 -26.50 -8.65
N GLU A 249 -1.10 -27.20 -7.64
CA GLU A 249 -0.50 -27.30 -6.30
C GLU A 249 0.98 -27.72 -6.31
N PRO A 250 1.42 -28.76 -7.09
CA PRO A 250 2.83 -29.13 -7.18
C PRO A 250 3.65 -28.28 -8.16
N ARG A 251 3.03 -27.28 -8.82
CA ARG A 251 3.60 -26.54 -9.96
C ARG A 251 3.56 -25.03 -9.72
N PRO A 252 4.39 -24.48 -8.80
CA PRO A 252 4.28 -23.09 -8.35
C PRO A 252 4.50 -22.06 -9.47
N GLU A 253 5.32 -22.36 -10.49
CA GLU A 253 5.53 -21.49 -11.66
C GLU A 253 4.28 -21.44 -12.56
N ALA A 254 3.62 -22.57 -12.76
CA ALA A 254 2.35 -22.66 -13.49
C ALA A 254 1.25 -21.89 -12.73
N ASP A 255 1.13 -22.13 -11.41
CA ASP A 255 0.17 -21.45 -10.56
C ASP A 255 0.34 -19.93 -10.59
N ASN A 256 1.59 -19.45 -10.56
CA ASN A 256 1.90 -18.02 -10.65
C ASN A 256 1.44 -17.42 -11.98
N LEU A 257 1.78 -18.04 -13.12
CA LEU A 257 1.42 -17.48 -14.43
C LEU A 257 -0.09 -17.53 -14.69
N VAL A 258 -0.78 -18.61 -14.27
CA VAL A 258 -2.24 -18.72 -14.31
C VAL A 258 -2.89 -17.68 -13.41
N GLY A 259 -2.35 -17.46 -12.21
CA GLY A 259 -2.81 -16.43 -11.28
C GLY A 259 -2.64 -15.00 -11.81
N ILE A 260 -1.51 -14.72 -12.47
CA ILE A 260 -1.27 -13.42 -13.13
C ILE A 260 -2.28 -13.22 -14.28
N TYR A 261 -2.50 -14.24 -15.11
CA TYR A 261 -3.47 -14.16 -16.21
C TYR A 261 -4.89 -13.90 -15.67
N ALA A 262 -5.30 -14.67 -14.67
CA ALA A 262 -6.61 -14.53 -14.03
C ALA A 262 -6.82 -13.11 -13.47
N ALA A 263 -5.82 -12.59 -12.76
CA ALA A 263 -5.89 -11.25 -12.18
C ALA A 263 -5.96 -10.14 -13.24
N LEU A 264 -5.16 -10.23 -14.30
CA LEU A 264 -5.18 -9.25 -15.40
C LEU A 264 -6.47 -9.30 -16.22
N LYS A 265 -7.07 -10.49 -16.36
CA LYS A 265 -8.35 -10.71 -17.07
C LYS A 265 -9.57 -10.47 -16.18
N GLU A 266 -9.37 -10.24 -14.87
CA GLU A 266 -10.44 -10.08 -13.86
C GLU A 266 -11.36 -11.31 -13.80
N THR A 267 -10.75 -12.50 -13.82
CA THR A 267 -11.42 -13.81 -13.83
C THR A 267 -10.82 -14.75 -12.77
N THR A 268 -11.28 -16.00 -12.74
CA THR A 268 -10.78 -17.03 -11.81
C THR A 268 -9.74 -17.93 -12.47
N LYS A 269 -8.85 -18.55 -11.66
CA LYS A 269 -7.91 -19.57 -12.16
C LYS A 269 -8.66 -20.73 -12.85
N ALA A 270 -9.79 -21.13 -12.30
CA ALA A 270 -10.63 -22.19 -12.89
C ALA A 270 -11.10 -21.85 -14.31
N GLU A 271 -11.46 -20.59 -14.57
CA GLU A 271 -11.84 -20.14 -15.92
C GLU A 271 -10.67 -20.12 -16.88
N VAL A 272 -9.49 -19.68 -16.42
CA VAL A 272 -8.25 -19.74 -17.19
C VAL A 272 -7.90 -21.19 -17.56
N LEU A 273 -8.00 -22.12 -16.61
CA LEU A 273 -7.71 -23.53 -16.86
C LEU A 273 -8.76 -24.21 -17.75
N ARG A 274 -10.01 -23.76 -17.75
CA ARG A 274 -10.99 -24.22 -18.75
C ARG A 274 -10.64 -23.78 -20.17
N GLU A 275 -10.06 -22.59 -20.33
CA GLU A 275 -9.66 -22.03 -21.61
C GLU A 275 -8.35 -22.65 -22.15
N PHE A 276 -7.38 -22.87 -21.26
CA PHE A 276 -6.01 -23.26 -21.62
C PHE A 276 -5.60 -24.66 -21.14
N GLY A 277 -6.48 -25.41 -20.49
CA GLY A 277 -6.17 -26.75 -19.99
C GLY A 277 -5.70 -27.67 -21.13
N GLY A 278 -4.58 -28.36 -20.92
CA GLY A 278 -3.92 -29.19 -21.96
C GLY A 278 -3.04 -28.40 -22.94
N ALA A 279 -3.05 -27.06 -22.92
CA ALA A 279 -2.21 -26.26 -23.79
C ALA A 279 -0.73 -26.27 -23.34
N GLN A 280 0.16 -26.18 -24.30
CA GLN A 280 1.59 -25.98 -24.04
C GLN A 280 1.85 -24.56 -23.53
N PHE A 281 2.88 -24.40 -22.66
CA PHE A 281 3.25 -23.08 -22.14
C PHE A 281 3.60 -22.05 -23.20
N SER A 282 4.09 -22.46 -24.36
CA SER A 282 4.38 -21.54 -25.47
C SER A 282 3.12 -20.80 -25.93
N ALA A 283 2.01 -21.51 -26.11
CA ALA A 283 0.73 -20.93 -26.51
C ALA A 283 0.14 -20.07 -25.39
N PHE A 284 0.12 -20.57 -24.15
CA PHE A 284 -0.38 -19.84 -22.98
C PHE A 284 0.41 -18.54 -22.73
N LYS A 285 1.75 -18.59 -22.77
CA LYS A 285 2.59 -17.41 -22.60
C LYS A 285 2.37 -16.37 -23.70
N SER A 286 2.09 -16.79 -24.95
CA SER A 286 1.73 -15.83 -26.00
C SER A 286 0.47 -15.04 -25.63
N SER A 287 -0.60 -15.73 -25.22
CA SER A 287 -1.84 -15.08 -24.77
C SER A 287 -1.65 -14.22 -23.52
N LEU A 288 -0.78 -14.66 -22.59
CA LEU A 288 -0.43 -13.86 -21.40
C LEU A 288 0.35 -12.59 -21.78
N VAL A 289 1.25 -12.65 -22.77
CA VAL A 289 1.96 -11.48 -23.31
C VAL A 289 0.96 -10.47 -23.87
N ASP A 290 0.05 -10.91 -24.74
CA ASP A 290 -0.92 -10.04 -25.36
C ASP A 290 -1.79 -9.35 -24.33
N LEU A 291 -2.28 -10.09 -23.33
CA LEU A 291 -3.08 -9.55 -22.22
C LEU A 291 -2.26 -8.58 -21.37
N ALA A 292 -1.04 -8.94 -20.97
CA ALA A 292 -0.20 -8.11 -20.11
C ALA A 292 0.21 -6.81 -20.81
N VAL A 293 0.59 -6.86 -22.08
CA VAL A 293 0.92 -5.67 -22.89
C VAL A 293 -0.30 -4.76 -23.03
N ALA A 294 -1.48 -5.32 -23.30
CA ALA A 294 -2.72 -4.54 -23.43
C ALA A 294 -3.11 -3.83 -22.12
N LYS A 295 -2.90 -4.47 -20.97
CA LYS A 295 -3.27 -3.91 -19.66
C LYS A 295 -2.19 -2.99 -19.09
N LEU A 296 -0.92 -3.37 -19.15
CA LEU A 296 0.18 -2.64 -18.52
C LEU A 296 0.83 -1.59 -19.42
N GLY A 297 0.79 -1.77 -20.73
CA GLY A 297 1.38 -0.82 -21.69
C GLY A 297 0.87 0.61 -21.55
N PRO A 298 -0.44 0.86 -21.48
CA PRO A 298 -1.00 2.18 -21.22
C PRO A 298 -0.55 2.78 -19.89
N ILE A 299 -0.49 1.96 -18.82
CA ILE A 299 -0.02 2.40 -17.49
C ILE A 299 1.45 2.84 -17.57
N GLY A 300 2.31 2.01 -18.18
CA GLY A 300 3.73 2.33 -18.33
C GLY A 300 3.98 3.57 -19.18
N GLY A 301 3.21 3.75 -20.25
CA GLY A 301 3.24 4.95 -21.09
C GLY A 301 2.88 6.22 -20.32
N GLU A 302 1.80 6.18 -19.55
CA GLU A 302 1.35 7.31 -18.73
C GLU A 302 2.32 7.58 -17.57
N MET A 303 2.86 6.56 -16.91
CA MET A 303 3.91 6.75 -15.90
C MET A 303 5.13 7.47 -16.47
N LYS A 304 5.62 7.06 -17.65
CA LYS A 304 6.78 7.72 -18.31
C LYS A 304 6.47 9.19 -18.60
N ARG A 305 5.27 9.48 -19.09
CA ARG A 305 4.82 10.87 -19.36
C ARG A 305 4.80 11.71 -18.08
N LEU A 306 4.22 11.17 -17.00
CA LEU A 306 4.11 11.86 -15.71
C LEU A 306 5.49 12.10 -15.08
N VAL A 307 6.36 11.10 -15.04
CA VAL A 307 7.71 11.22 -14.46
C VAL A 307 8.59 12.20 -15.24
N ALA A 308 8.32 12.39 -16.55
CA ALA A 308 9.01 13.40 -17.35
C ALA A 308 8.56 14.84 -17.04
N ASP A 309 7.44 15.02 -16.29
CA ASP A 309 6.94 16.33 -15.83
C ASP A 309 6.85 16.36 -14.28
N PRO A 310 7.98 16.51 -13.59
CA PRO A 310 8.00 16.54 -12.12
C PRO A 310 7.15 17.68 -11.53
N ALA A 311 7.05 18.83 -12.23
CA ALA A 311 6.30 19.97 -11.76
C ALA A 311 4.80 19.67 -11.69
N TYR A 312 4.28 18.90 -12.64
CA TYR A 312 2.89 18.46 -12.62
C TYR A 312 2.61 17.54 -11.43
N ILE A 313 3.50 16.58 -11.16
CA ILE A 313 3.36 15.68 -9.99
C ILE A 313 3.46 16.47 -8.67
N ASP A 314 4.42 17.39 -8.58
CA ASP A 314 4.61 18.22 -7.39
C ASP A 314 3.36 19.11 -7.15
N GLY A 315 2.70 19.59 -8.21
CA GLY A 315 1.43 20.30 -8.12
C GLY A 315 0.29 19.44 -7.56
N ILE A 316 0.20 18.16 -7.97
CA ILE A 316 -0.78 17.21 -7.40
C ILE A 316 -0.52 16.98 -5.92
N LEU A 317 0.75 16.75 -5.54
CA LEU A 317 1.15 16.53 -4.15
C LEU A 317 0.89 17.76 -3.28
N ALA A 318 1.14 18.96 -3.78
CA ALA A 318 0.87 20.20 -3.07
C ALA A 318 -0.63 20.41 -2.82
N ASP A 319 -1.48 20.31 -3.88
CA ASP A 319 -2.95 20.38 -3.72
C ASP A 319 -3.46 19.34 -2.72
N GLY A 320 -3.00 18.10 -2.86
CA GLY A 320 -3.37 17.02 -1.96
C GLY A 320 -2.95 17.29 -0.51
N SER A 321 -1.74 17.84 -0.31
CA SER A 321 -1.21 18.19 1.01
C SER A 321 -2.00 19.31 1.67
N ASP A 322 -2.43 20.31 0.92
CA ASP A 322 -3.23 21.42 1.45
C ASP A 322 -4.62 20.92 1.88
N ARG A 323 -5.26 20.09 1.08
CA ARG A 323 -6.54 19.44 1.42
C ARG A 323 -6.41 18.49 2.61
N ALA A 324 -5.34 17.71 2.68
CA ALA A 324 -5.05 16.82 3.79
C ALA A 324 -4.81 17.62 5.09
N ARG A 325 -4.00 18.69 5.02
CA ARG A 325 -3.70 19.56 6.16
C ARG A 325 -4.95 20.23 6.70
N GLU A 326 -5.89 20.67 5.84
CA GLU A 326 -7.15 21.25 6.31
C GLU A 326 -7.93 20.31 7.25
N ILE A 327 -7.94 19.01 6.96
CA ILE A 327 -8.59 17.99 7.79
C ILE A 327 -7.74 17.74 9.06
N ALA A 328 -6.45 17.51 8.87
CA ALA A 328 -5.51 17.15 9.93
C ALA A 328 -5.38 18.25 10.99
N ALA A 329 -5.31 19.52 10.59
CA ALA A 329 -5.22 20.67 11.50
C ALA A 329 -6.48 20.79 12.39
N LYS A 330 -7.67 20.53 11.84
CA LYS A 330 -8.92 20.51 12.64
C LYS A 330 -8.89 19.42 13.70
N THR A 331 -8.42 18.24 13.33
CA THR A 331 -8.26 17.12 14.27
C THR A 331 -7.23 17.46 15.34
N MET A 332 -6.06 17.99 14.95
CA MET A 332 -5.02 18.35 15.92
C MET A 332 -5.42 19.49 16.85
N THR A 333 -6.17 20.46 16.35
CA THR A 333 -6.78 21.50 17.21
C THR A 333 -7.60 20.86 18.32
N SER A 334 -8.48 19.93 17.97
CA SER A 334 -9.32 19.21 18.95
C SER A 334 -8.49 18.32 19.88
N VAL A 335 -7.49 17.63 19.37
CA VAL A 335 -6.57 16.80 20.18
C VAL A 335 -5.88 17.66 21.25
N LYS A 336 -5.37 18.84 20.85
CA LYS A 336 -4.71 19.79 21.81
C LYS A 336 -5.66 20.23 22.91
N ASP A 337 -6.92 20.53 22.59
CA ASP A 337 -7.92 20.88 23.57
C ASP A 337 -8.23 19.71 24.52
N ILE A 338 -8.42 18.51 23.96
CA ILE A 338 -8.73 17.30 24.72
C ILE A 338 -7.59 16.95 25.70
N VAL A 339 -6.34 17.02 25.23
CA VAL A 339 -5.14 16.74 26.05
C VAL A 339 -4.84 17.85 27.05
N GLY A 340 -5.34 19.07 26.81
CA GLY A 340 -5.18 20.23 27.71
C GLY A 340 -3.93 21.07 27.43
N PHE A 341 -3.45 21.09 26.16
CA PHE A 341 -2.36 21.98 25.78
C PHE A 341 -2.85 23.43 25.69
N VAL A 342 -2.00 24.34 26.20
CA VAL A 342 -2.26 25.79 26.06
C VAL A 342 -2.07 26.18 24.59
N ARG A 343 -3.07 26.85 24.00
CA ARG A 343 -2.99 27.39 22.64
C ARG A 343 -2.82 28.92 22.68
N ARG A 344 -2.19 29.44 21.64
CA ARG A 344 -2.09 30.90 21.42
C ARG A 344 -3.38 31.45 20.86
#